data_7d0a82d02bd6f936e2752eb00ccc4984
#
_entry.id   7d0a82d02bd6f936e2752eb00ccc4984
#
_cell.length_a   1.000
_cell.length_b   1.000
_cell.length_c   1.000
_cell.angle_alpha   90.00
_cell.angle_beta   90.00
_cell.angle_gamma   90.00
#
_symmetry.space_group_name_H-M   'P 1'
#
loop_
_entity.id
_entity.type
_entity.pdbx_description
1 polymer ?
#
loop_
_entity_poly.entity_id
_entity_poly.type
_entity_poly.pdbx_seq_one_letter_code
_entity_poly.pdbx_strand_id
1 'polypeptide(L)'
;MNNFYKNNNNYGYLPFDLKQNHQIPNNAILILDNGDFFLGYNFGSQVTGIGELCFNTSITGYQEIITDPSYSKQIINFTFPHIGNVGTNFEDYESNGSFAAGIVTRQTPTRSSNWRSLNQFDAWLKDLNIPGISGIDTRYITKNIRKSDSTNALIFSSKKNKPNFNELFSLLKEHPSMKGLELSSNVSTKTSYSWNEGVHILLKNFKNKKRKKINSLNIVALDFGIKKNILRNLFDRNVNVVVLPQNSSFEEIMSHKPSGVFLSNGPGDPGATKKETFHLLEKLIKQQLPIFGICIGHQLLAITLGAKTVKMKQGHRGANHPVKNLKSKEVEITSQNHGFVVSKDDLPDDLKITHISLFDKSIEGLEHKSLPIFSVQFHPESSPGPTDSSYLFDKFFDQIIRYHNAKKN
;
A
#
# COMPACT_ATOMS: atom_id res chain seq x y z
N MET A 1 34.43 -5.26 15.52
CA MET A 1 33.34 -4.80 16.42
C MET A 1 33.46 -3.33 16.89
N ASN A 2 34.41 -2.55 16.39
CA ASN A 2 34.66 -1.18 16.88
C ASN A 2 34.08 -0.05 16.01
N ASN A 3 33.20 -0.31 15.04
CA ASN A 3 32.66 0.69 14.13
C ASN A 3 31.18 1.04 14.36
N PHE A 4 30.58 0.61 15.47
CA PHE A 4 29.16 0.86 15.76
C PHE A 4 28.86 2.21 16.41
N TYR A 5 29.86 3.02 16.66
CA TYR A 5 29.71 4.30 17.37
C TYR A 5 30.12 5.47 16.47
N LYS A 6 29.23 5.96 15.63
CA LYS A 6 29.38 7.29 15.06
C LYS A 6 28.78 8.33 16.00
N ASN A 7 29.66 9.08 16.68
CA ASN A 7 29.32 10.30 17.40
C ASN A 7 28.74 11.34 16.42
N ASN A 8 27.44 11.51 16.40
CA ASN A 8 26.79 12.69 15.83
C ASN A 8 25.98 13.38 16.92
N ASN A 9 26.61 14.33 17.59
CA ASN A 9 26.15 15.01 18.80
C ASN A 9 24.91 15.91 18.68
N ASN A 10 24.14 15.92 17.59
CA ASN A 10 23.14 16.97 17.38
C ASN A 10 21.68 16.50 17.18
N TYR A 11 21.35 15.19 17.30
CA TYR A 11 20.00 14.74 16.96
C TYR A 11 19.40 13.70 17.92
N GLY A 12 19.70 13.79 19.21
CA GLY A 12 19.12 12.88 20.20
C GLY A 12 19.82 11.52 20.30
N TYR A 13 21.02 11.41 19.75
CA TYR A 13 21.91 10.28 19.96
C TYR A 13 22.61 10.44 21.29
N LEU A 14 22.31 9.60 22.26
CA LEU A 14 23.19 9.40 23.41
C LEU A 14 24.24 8.36 23.02
N PRO A 15 25.53 8.60 23.29
CA PRO A 15 26.55 7.57 23.16
C PRO A 15 26.21 6.46 24.16
N PHE A 16 25.71 5.33 23.65
CA PHE A 16 25.27 4.23 24.47
C PHE A 16 26.34 3.14 24.45
N ASP A 17 26.90 2.81 25.59
CA ASP A 17 27.79 1.65 25.73
C ASP A 17 26.92 0.38 25.83
N LEU A 18 26.79 -0.33 24.72
CA LEU A 18 26.01 -1.57 24.63
C LEU A 18 26.53 -2.70 25.55
N LYS A 19 27.76 -2.55 26.09
CA LYS A 19 28.34 -3.52 27.04
C LYS A 19 27.82 -3.36 28.48
N GLN A 20 27.25 -2.20 28.79
CA GLN A 20 26.67 -1.96 30.11
C GLN A 20 25.15 -2.22 30.05
N ASN A 21 24.68 -3.03 30.99
CA ASN A 21 23.28 -3.41 31.19
C ASN A 21 22.38 -2.21 31.61
N HIS A 22 22.32 -1.14 30.84
CA HIS A 22 21.50 0.03 31.15
C HIS A 22 20.06 -0.15 30.66
N GLN A 23 19.09 0.35 31.41
CA GLN A 23 17.71 0.49 30.92
C GLN A 23 17.70 1.44 29.74
N ILE A 24 16.91 1.15 28.69
CA ILE A 24 16.68 2.08 27.59
C ILE A 24 16.03 3.33 28.18
N PRO A 25 16.67 4.53 28.14
CA PRO A 25 16.15 5.70 28.81
C PRO A 25 14.73 6.07 28.41
N ASN A 26 14.37 5.77 27.16
CA ASN A 26 13.14 6.19 26.53
C ASN A 26 12.17 5.02 26.21
N ASN A 27 12.40 3.84 26.76
CA ASN A 27 11.59 2.62 26.67
C ASN A 27 11.33 2.03 25.27
N ALA A 28 11.89 2.59 24.21
CA ALA A 28 11.84 2.02 22.85
C ALA A 28 13.12 2.31 22.07
N ILE A 29 13.46 1.41 21.16
CA ILE A 29 14.59 1.54 20.25
C ILE A 29 14.19 1.12 18.85
N LEU A 30 14.62 1.89 17.85
CA LEU A 30 14.60 1.53 16.45
C LEU A 30 16.02 1.17 16.03
N ILE A 31 16.22 0.00 15.45
CA ILE A 31 17.51 -0.49 14.96
C ILE A 31 17.41 -0.67 13.45
N LEU A 32 18.42 -0.19 12.71
CA LEU A 32 18.52 -0.39 11.26
C LEU A 32 19.56 -1.47 10.93
N ASP A 33 19.41 -2.12 9.78
CA ASP A 33 20.30 -3.20 9.34
C ASP A 33 21.74 -2.74 9.04
N ASN A 34 21.95 -1.44 8.83
CA ASN A 34 23.28 -0.83 8.71
C ASN A 34 23.97 -0.61 10.06
N GLY A 35 23.30 -0.92 11.19
CA GLY A 35 23.80 -0.77 12.55
C GLY A 35 23.44 0.55 13.22
N ASP A 36 22.82 1.50 12.52
CA ASP A 36 22.30 2.72 13.15
C ASP A 36 21.15 2.38 14.10
N PHE A 37 21.05 3.10 15.23
CA PHE A 37 19.95 2.96 16.16
C PHE A 37 19.46 4.30 16.69
N PHE A 38 18.20 4.34 17.13
CA PHE A 38 17.52 5.54 17.62
C PHE A 38 16.75 5.21 18.88
N LEU A 39 16.94 5.98 19.93
CA LEU A 39 16.18 5.87 21.18
C LEU A 39 14.96 6.77 21.13
N GLY A 40 13.82 6.24 21.58
CA GLY A 40 12.56 6.96 21.55
C GLY A 40 11.56 6.47 22.58
N TYR A 41 10.34 6.95 22.48
CA TYR A 41 9.24 6.62 23.37
C TYR A 41 8.28 5.64 22.70
N ASN A 42 7.96 4.55 23.40
CA ASN A 42 6.96 3.61 22.93
C ASN A 42 5.55 4.24 22.93
N PHE A 43 4.81 3.93 21.90
CA PHE A 43 3.37 4.02 21.82
C PHE A 43 2.83 2.80 21.06
N GLY A 44 1.51 2.56 21.10
CA GLY A 44 0.95 1.33 20.56
C GLY A 44 1.34 0.10 21.39
N SER A 45 1.43 -1.05 20.75
CA SER A 45 1.68 -2.34 21.41
C SER A 45 3.15 -2.50 21.81
N GLN A 46 3.40 -3.23 22.90
CA GLN A 46 4.76 -3.54 23.39
C GLN A 46 5.24 -4.88 22.82
N VAL A 47 5.36 -4.95 21.51
CA VAL A 47 5.87 -6.11 20.77
C VAL A 47 7.06 -5.68 19.91
N THR A 48 7.84 -6.65 19.48
CA THR A 48 8.90 -6.41 18.50
C THR A 48 8.29 -6.37 17.09
N GLY A 49 8.51 -5.28 16.37
CA GLY A 49 8.16 -5.16 14.96
C GLY A 49 9.40 -5.21 14.08
N ILE A 50 9.37 -5.97 12.99
CA ILE A 50 10.48 -6.10 12.04
C ILE A 50 9.98 -6.07 10.61
N GLY A 51 10.64 -5.30 9.75
CA GLY A 51 10.26 -5.16 8.34
C GLY A 51 11.09 -4.14 7.57
N GLU A 52 10.83 -4.01 6.28
CA GLU A 52 11.45 -2.98 5.45
C GLU A 52 10.99 -1.59 5.92
N LEU A 53 11.93 -0.71 6.25
CA LEU A 53 11.64 0.66 6.67
C LEU A 53 11.34 1.51 5.44
N CYS A 54 10.15 2.03 5.36
CA CYS A 54 9.74 2.97 4.34
C CYS A 54 9.28 4.30 4.94
N PHE A 55 9.22 5.37 4.17
CA PHE A 55 8.65 6.64 4.64
C PHE A 55 7.40 6.99 3.85
N ASN A 56 6.46 7.67 4.49
CA ASN A 56 5.27 8.20 3.85
C ASN A 56 5.19 9.72 4.04
N THR A 57 4.92 10.46 2.95
CA THR A 57 4.90 11.93 2.93
C THR A 57 3.51 12.52 3.03
N SER A 58 2.47 11.73 3.20
CA SER A 58 1.10 12.20 3.38
C SER A 58 0.96 13.02 4.67
N ILE A 59 0.23 14.13 4.60
CA ILE A 59 -0.01 15.01 5.74
C ILE A 59 -1.27 14.62 6.54
N THR A 60 -2.05 13.68 6.02
CA THR A 60 -3.31 13.18 6.62
C THR A 60 -3.52 11.73 6.22
N GLY A 61 -4.52 11.08 6.81
CA GLY A 61 -4.93 9.73 6.41
C GLY A 61 -4.04 8.63 7.00
N TYR A 62 -3.52 8.81 8.20
CA TYR A 62 -2.65 7.82 8.82
C TYR A 62 -3.38 6.49 9.10
N GLN A 63 -4.69 6.49 9.37
CA GLN A 63 -5.46 5.27 9.58
C GLN A 63 -5.60 4.48 8.29
N GLU A 64 -5.93 5.15 7.18
CA GLU A 64 -6.02 4.58 5.84
C GLU A 64 -4.67 4.00 5.41
N ILE A 65 -3.57 4.71 5.67
CA ILE A 65 -2.22 4.25 5.36
C ILE A 65 -1.88 2.98 6.15
N ILE A 66 -2.15 2.95 7.45
CA ILE A 66 -1.80 1.82 8.32
C ILE A 66 -2.66 0.59 8.01
N THR A 67 -3.88 0.78 7.56
CA THR A 67 -4.81 -0.30 7.20
C THR A 67 -4.75 -0.70 5.72
N ASP A 68 -3.91 -0.07 4.90
CA ASP A 68 -3.63 -0.51 3.53
C ASP A 68 -2.79 -1.79 3.57
N PRO A 69 -3.30 -2.93 3.05
CA PRO A 69 -2.58 -4.19 3.04
C PRO A 69 -1.23 -4.15 2.31
N SER A 70 -1.03 -3.18 1.41
CA SER A 70 0.22 -2.99 0.67
C SER A 70 1.42 -2.65 1.59
N TYR A 71 1.18 -2.24 2.85
CA TYR A 71 2.25 -2.06 3.85
C TYR A 71 2.62 -3.34 4.61
N SER A 72 2.16 -4.51 4.17
CA SER A 72 2.52 -5.78 4.81
C SER A 72 4.03 -5.93 4.95
N LYS A 73 4.48 -6.27 6.18
CA LYS A 73 5.89 -6.39 6.56
C LYS A 73 6.74 -5.12 6.35
N GLN A 74 6.13 -3.94 6.42
CA GLN A 74 6.84 -2.66 6.38
C GLN A 74 6.69 -1.89 7.70
N ILE A 75 7.77 -1.20 8.11
CA ILE A 75 7.74 -0.20 9.18
C ILE A 75 7.59 1.17 8.51
N ILE A 76 6.54 1.91 8.89
CA ILE A 76 6.17 3.16 8.25
C ILE A 76 6.74 4.34 9.05
N ASN A 77 7.71 5.05 8.46
CA ASN A 77 8.21 6.32 8.98
C ASN A 77 7.35 7.47 8.47
N PHE A 78 6.48 8.02 9.32
CA PHE A 78 5.67 9.19 8.96
C PHE A 78 6.51 10.46 8.98
N THR A 79 6.61 11.14 7.83
CA THR A 79 7.36 12.39 7.73
C THR A 79 6.60 13.57 8.33
N PHE A 80 5.25 13.50 8.36
CA PHE A 80 4.42 14.50 8.98
C PHE A 80 4.47 14.36 10.51
N PRO A 81 4.77 15.45 11.26
CA PRO A 81 5.08 15.33 12.68
C PRO A 81 3.87 15.09 13.57
N HIS A 82 2.67 15.54 13.16
CA HIS A 82 1.46 15.49 13.98
C HIS A 82 0.58 14.29 13.62
N ILE A 83 0.63 13.25 14.43
CA ILE A 83 -0.15 12.02 14.25
C ILE A 83 -1.07 11.82 15.46
N GLY A 84 -2.28 11.31 15.24
CA GLY A 84 -3.24 11.00 16.29
C GLY A 84 -4.34 12.04 16.50
N ASN A 85 -4.20 13.24 15.96
CA ASN A 85 -5.13 14.36 16.16
C ASN A 85 -6.56 14.09 15.63
N VAL A 86 -6.73 13.28 14.60
CA VAL A 86 -8.05 12.88 14.07
C VAL A 86 -8.65 11.72 14.89
N GLY A 87 -7.84 10.99 15.67
CA GLY A 87 -8.25 9.72 16.27
C GLY A 87 -8.38 8.62 15.22
N THR A 88 -9.22 7.62 15.50
CA THR A 88 -9.56 6.55 14.56
C THR A 88 -11.06 6.30 14.56
N ASN A 89 -11.59 5.74 13.46
CA ASN A 89 -13.01 5.48 13.28
C ASN A 89 -13.22 4.26 12.34
N PHE A 90 -14.47 3.83 12.15
CA PHE A 90 -14.78 2.65 11.32
C PHE A 90 -14.76 2.91 9.80
N GLU A 91 -14.89 4.16 9.38
CA GLU A 91 -15.02 4.52 7.96
C GLU A 91 -13.66 4.58 7.26
N ASP A 92 -12.59 4.94 7.98
CA ASP A 92 -11.24 5.16 7.46
C ASP A 92 -10.39 3.87 7.43
N TYR A 93 -11.01 2.69 7.58
CA TYR A 93 -10.35 1.41 7.37
C TYR A 93 -10.31 1.05 5.88
N GLU A 94 -9.13 0.73 5.37
CA GLU A 94 -8.96 0.23 4.00
C GLU A 94 -8.94 -1.31 3.91
N SER A 95 -8.83 -2.00 5.06
CA SER A 95 -8.96 -3.45 5.17
C SER A 95 -9.57 -3.86 6.53
N ASN A 96 -9.68 -5.15 6.81
CA ASN A 96 -10.24 -5.64 8.09
C ASN A 96 -9.21 -5.65 9.25
N GLY A 97 -8.09 -4.98 9.10
CA GLY A 97 -7.03 -4.88 10.09
C GLY A 97 -5.85 -4.08 9.58
N SER A 98 -4.66 -4.36 10.09
CA SER A 98 -3.42 -3.81 9.59
C SER A 98 -2.38 -4.92 9.44
N PHE A 99 -1.52 -4.75 8.46
CA PHE A 99 -0.41 -5.65 8.17
C PHE A 99 0.95 -4.96 8.34
N ALA A 100 0.95 -3.67 8.73
CA ALA A 100 2.17 -2.92 9.01
C ALA A 100 2.95 -3.53 10.18
N ALA A 101 4.27 -3.63 10.06
CA ALA A 101 5.15 -4.20 11.07
C ALA A 101 5.46 -3.21 12.21
N GLY A 102 5.22 -1.92 12.01
CA GLY A 102 5.46 -0.90 13.02
C GLY A 102 5.41 0.52 12.46
N ILE A 103 5.48 1.50 13.36
CA ILE A 103 5.28 2.91 13.05
C ILE A 103 6.36 3.75 13.72
N VAL A 104 6.93 4.71 12.97
CA VAL A 104 7.88 5.70 13.46
C VAL A 104 7.28 7.09 13.29
N THR A 105 7.29 7.89 14.36
CA THR A 105 6.77 9.26 14.35
C THR A 105 7.74 10.26 15.00
N ARG A 106 7.64 11.52 14.58
CA ARG A 106 8.42 12.61 15.17
C ARG A 106 7.97 12.92 16.59
N GLN A 107 6.67 13.05 16.78
CA GLN A 107 6.07 13.37 18.08
C GLN A 107 5.25 12.18 18.59
N THR A 108 5.14 12.08 19.90
CA THR A 108 4.20 11.15 20.51
C THR A 108 2.77 11.49 20.03
N PRO A 109 1.98 10.50 19.65
CA PRO A 109 0.62 10.74 19.19
C PRO A 109 -0.20 11.57 20.18
N THR A 110 -0.85 12.60 19.68
CA THR A 110 -1.68 13.50 20.50
C THR A 110 -3.03 12.88 20.80
N ARG A 111 -3.71 13.39 21.80
CA ARG A 111 -5.14 13.10 22.01
C ARG A 111 -5.92 13.59 20.81
N SER A 112 -6.91 12.81 20.41
CA SER A 112 -7.80 13.20 19.31
C SER A 112 -8.65 14.40 19.70
N SER A 113 -8.81 15.31 18.74
CA SER A 113 -9.65 16.51 18.85
C SER A 113 -10.56 16.68 17.64
N ASN A 114 -11.03 15.58 17.07
CA ASN A 114 -11.86 15.54 15.87
C ASN A 114 -13.21 14.86 16.17
N TRP A 115 -14.29 15.41 15.62
CA TRP A 115 -15.65 14.89 15.82
C TRP A 115 -15.86 13.45 15.29
N ARG A 116 -15.01 12.97 14.36
CA ARG A 116 -15.04 11.61 13.83
C ARG A 116 -14.33 10.60 14.72
N SER A 117 -13.61 11.05 15.75
CA SER A 117 -12.82 10.16 16.60
C SER A 117 -13.73 9.27 17.44
N LEU A 118 -13.58 7.97 17.27
CA LEU A 118 -14.19 6.94 18.12
C LEU A 118 -13.18 6.38 19.11
N ASN A 119 -11.91 6.27 18.72
CA ASN A 119 -10.81 5.78 19.55
C ASN A 119 -9.59 6.69 19.47
N GLN A 120 -8.78 6.66 20.55
CA GLN A 120 -7.46 7.26 20.56
C GLN A 120 -6.50 6.40 19.72
N PHE A 121 -5.63 7.06 18.96
CA PHE A 121 -4.69 6.38 18.05
C PHE A 121 -3.79 5.35 18.77
N ASP A 122 -3.25 5.70 19.93
CA ASP A 122 -2.40 4.79 20.73
C ASP A 122 -3.16 3.53 21.19
N ALA A 123 -4.39 3.67 21.65
CA ALA A 123 -5.23 2.54 22.07
C ALA A 123 -5.55 1.63 20.87
N TRP A 124 -5.93 2.24 19.74
CA TRP A 124 -6.23 1.52 18.52
C TRP A 124 -5.04 0.71 17.98
N LEU A 125 -3.82 1.22 18.06
CA LEU A 125 -2.62 0.48 17.69
C LEU A 125 -2.35 -0.71 18.63
N LYS A 126 -2.67 -0.57 19.92
CA LYS A 126 -2.59 -1.68 20.89
C LYS A 126 -3.57 -2.79 20.54
N ASP A 127 -4.79 -2.44 20.16
CA ASP A 127 -5.81 -3.41 19.74
C ASP A 127 -5.38 -4.16 18.45
N LEU A 128 -4.66 -3.49 17.55
CA LEU A 128 -4.10 -4.09 16.34
C LEU A 128 -2.74 -4.80 16.56
N ASN A 129 -2.19 -4.77 17.77
CA ASN A 129 -0.88 -5.32 18.09
C ASN A 129 0.29 -4.72 17.27
N ILE A 130 0.22 -3.40 16.98
CA ILE A 130 1.24 -2.69 16.20
C ILE A 130 2.14 -1.89 17.15
N PRO A 131 3.48 -2.08 17.11
CA PRO A 131 4.41 -1.27 17.87
C PRO A 131 4.65 0.09 17.21
N GLY A 132 4.83 1.11 18.03
CA GLY A 132 5.20 2.45 17.58
C GLY A 132 6.36 3.02 18.39
N ILE A 133 7.18 3.83 17.73
CA ILE A 133 8.25 4.61 18.36
C ILE A 133 8.13 6.08 17.98
N SER A 134 8.20 6.96 18.96
CA SER A 134 8.14 8.42 18.79
C SER A 134 9.37 9.11 19.39
N GLY A 135 9.51 10.40 19.14
CA GLY A 135 10.69 11.17 19.57
C GLY A 135 11.87 11.03 18.62
N ILE A 136 11.65 10.52 17.43
CA ILE A 136 12.68 10.20 16.43
C ILE A 136 12.78 11.34 15.41
N ASP A 137 14.00 11.63 14.92
CA ASP A 137 14.17 12.51 13.77
C ASP A 137 13.78 11.79 12.47
N THR A 138 12.49 11.81 12.17
CA THR A 138 11.90 11.16 10.98
C THR A 138 12.45 11.75 9.67
N ARG A 139 12.87 13.02 9.66
CA ARG A 139 13.51 13.66 8.52
C ARG A 139 14.91 13.11 8.26
N TYR A 140 15.70 12.90 9.31
CA TYR A 140 17.01 12.29 9.20
C TYR A 140 16.91 10.87 8.66
N ILE A 141 16.00 10.06 9.21
CA ILE A 141 15.71 8.68 8.72
C ILE A 141 15.33 8.71 7.24
N THR A 142 14.40 9.59 6.85
CA THR A 142 13.96 9.72 5.44
C THR A 142 15.14 10.04 4.52
N LYS A 143 16.05 10.94 4.92
CA LYS A 143 17.24 11.25 4.13
C LYS A 143 18.19 10.05 4.00
N ASN A 144 18.30 9.21 5.02
CA ASN A 144 19.14 8.02 4.99
C ASN A 144 18.55 6.92 4.13
N ILE A 145 17.26 6.62 4.26
CA ILE A 145 16.54 5.64 3.41
C ILE A 145 16.72 6.00 1.92
N ARG A 146 16.64 7.28 1.57
CA ARG A 146 16.80 7.73 0.18
C ARG A 146 18.20 7.48 -0.41
N LYS A 147 19.21 7.24 0.42
CA LYS A 147 20.59 6.96 -0.01
C LYS A 147 20.88 5.47 -0.10
N SER A 148 20.10 4.62 0.57
CA SER A 148 20.26 3.16 0.59
C SER A 148 19.35 2.48 -0.42
N ASP A 149 19.74 1.30 -0.88
CA ASP A 149 18.93 0.53 -1.83
C ASP A 149 17.73 -0.15 -1.17
N SER A 150 17.85 -0.50 0.11
CA SER A 150 16.80 -1.06 0.97
C SER A 150 17.32 -1.04 2.41
N THR A 151 16.46 -0.84 3.36
CA THR A 151 16.82 -0.81 4.78
C THR A 151 15.77 -1.58 5.56
N ASN A 152 16.15 -2.73 6.12
CA ASN A 152 15.34 -3.38 7.13
C ASN A 152 15.52 -2.68 8.48
N ALA A 153 14.47 -2.67 9.27
CA ALA A 153 14.48 -2.08 10.60
C ALA A 153 13.74 -2.96 11.60
N LEU A 154 14.04 -2.74 12.87
CA LEU A 154 13.40 -3.41 13.99
C LEU A 154 13.03 -2.37 15.05
N ILE A 155 11.77 -2.37 15.48
CA ILE A 155 11.30 -1.62 16.65
C ILE A 155 11.23 -2.60 17.81
N PHE A 156 11.94 -2.31 18.89
CA PHE A 156 11.82 -3.03 20.15
C PHE A 156 11.34 -2.08 21.25
N SER A 157 10.39 -2.54 22.05
CA SER A 157 9.92 -1.80 23.21
C SER A 157 9.64 -2.76 24.37
N SER A 158 10.09 -2.42 25.56
CA SER A 158 9.79 -3.17 26.76
C SER A 158 9.96 -2.32 28.01
N LYS A 159 9.02 -2.44 28.95
CA LYS A 159 9.15 -1.84 30.29
C LYS A 159 9.96 -2.71 31.25
N LYS A 160 10.06 -4.00 31.00
CA LYS A 160 10.59 -4.98 31.97
C LYS A 160 11.87 -5.67 31.48
N ASN A 161 12.00 -5.90 30.19
CA ASN A 161 13.12 -6.66 29.63
C ASN A 161 14.20 -5.71 29.14
N LYS A 162 15.43 -6.01 29.52
CA LYS A 162 16.59 -5.36 28.91
C LYS A 162 16.77 -5.93 27.51
N PRO A 163 17.02 -5.10 26.48
CA PRO A 163 17.23 -5.61 25.12
C PRO A 163 18.54 -6.41 25.08
N ASN A 164 18.49 -7.61 24.54
CA ASN A 164 19.67 -8.30 24.07
C ASN A 164 19.98 -7.82 22.64
N PHE A 165 20.85 -6.84 22.52
CA PHE A 165 21.16 -6.22 21.22
C PHE A 165 21.72 -7.22 20.20
N ASN A 166 22.51 -8.20 20.63
CA ASN A 166 23.04 -9.22 19.72
C ASN A 166 21.91 -10.06 19.13
N GLU A 167 20.94 -10.44 19.94
CA GLU A 167 19.76 -11.19 19.50
C GLU A 167 18.89 -10.35 18.54
N LEU A 168 18.59 -9.10 18.91
CA LEU A 168 17.79 -8.20 18.07
C LEU A 168 18.47 -7.93 16.72
N PHE A 169 19.80 -7.76 16.74
CA PHE A 169 20.55 -7.52 15.51
C PHE A 169 20.65 -8.78 14.64
N SER A 170 20.77 -9.96 15.23
CA SER A 170 20.72 -11.23 14.49
C SER A 170 19.37 -11.42 13.81
N LEU A 171 18.26 -11.21 14.54
CA LEU A 171 16.91 -11.26 13.96
C LEU A 171 16.75 -10.28 12.77
N LEU A 172 17.31 -9.08 12.89
CA LEU A 172 17.24 -8.08 11.83
C LEU A 172 18.07 -8.48 10.61
N LYS A 173 19.24 -9.08 10.81
CA LYS A 173 20.12 -9.55 9.73
C LYS A 173 19.54 -10.74 8.97
N GLU A 174 18.81 -11.60 9.66
CA GLU A 174 18.14 -12.77 9.08
C GLU A 174 16.83 -12.39 8.36
N HIS A 175 16.30 -11.19 8.62
CA HIS A 175 15.06 -10.75 8.01
C HIS A 175 15.24 -10.55 6.50
N PRO A 176 14.41 -11.20 5.65
CA PRO A 176 14.56 -11.11 4.20
C PRO A 176 14.25 -9.69 3.69
N SER A 177 14.87 -9.31 2.58
CA SER A 177 14.48 -8.09 1.88
C SER A 177 13.11 -8.29 1.19
N MET A 178 12.43 -7.20 0.85
CA MET A 178 11.16 -7.26 0.13
C MET A 178 11.29 -7.93 -1.26
N LYS A 179 12.49 -7.86 -1.87
CA LYS A 179 12.75 -8.50 -3.17
C LYS A 179 12.69 -10.02 -3.03
N GLY A 180 11.91 -10.66 -3.88
CA GLY A 180 11.68 -12.10 -3.86
C GLY A 180 10.59 -12.57 -2.89
N LEU A 181 9.91 -11.66 -2.18
CA LEU A 181 8.82 -12.02 -1.26
C LEU A 181 7.45 -11.90 -1.93
N GLU A 182 6.77 -13.02 -2.04
CA GLU A 182 5.34 -13.05 -2.36
C GLU A 182 4.55 -12.81 -1.06
N LEU A 183 3.86 -11.69 -0.96
CA LEU A 183 3.12 -11.29 0.25
C LEU A 183 1.61 -11.18 0.03
N SER A 184 1.16 -11.14 -1.21
CA SER A 184 -0.26 -10.95 -1.53
C SER A 184 -1.12 -12.11 -1.03
N SER A 185 -0.61 -13.33 -0.99
CA SER A 185 -1.31 -14.49 -0.43
C SER A 185 -1.63 -14.38 1.05
N ASN A 186 -0.85 -13.59 1.80
CA ASN A 186 -1.05 -13.39 3.24
C ASN A 186 -2.19 -12.40 3.53
N VAL A 187 -2.47 -11.50 2.60
CA VAL A 187 -3.45 -10.40 2.77
C VAL A 187 -4.73 -10.63 1.96
N SER A 188 -4.68 -11.47 0.93
CA SER A 188 -5.84 -11.85 0.11
C SER A 188 -6.93 -12.50 0.96
N THR A 189 -8.19 -12.20 0.63
CA THR A 189 -9.34 -12.90 1.23
C THR A 189 -9.22 -14.41 1.06
N LYS A 190 -9.78 -15.15 2.00
CA LYS A 190 -9.82 -16.64 1.94
C LYS A 190 -11.10 -17.18 1.31
N THR A 191 -12.13 -16.35 1.26
CA THR A 191 -13.46 -16.70 0.72
C THR A 191 -13.97 -15.59 -0.19
N SER A 192 -14.74 -15.94 -1.19
CA SER A 192 -15.42 -14.99 -2.07
C SER A 192 -16.51 -14.23 -1.30
N TYR A 193 -16.71 -12.96 -1.66
CA TYR A 193 -17.82 -12.16 -1.12
C TYR A 193 -18.28 -11.10 -2.10
N SER A 194 -19.52 -10.64 -1.92
CA SER A 194 -20.08 -9.52 -2.67
C SER A 194 -19.92 -8.22 -1.89
N TRP A 195 -19.59 -7.14 -2.59
CA TRP A 195 -19.44 -5.81 -2.00
C TRP A 195 -20.70 -4.97 -2.17
N ASN A 196 -21.12 -4.27 -1.10
CA ASN A 196 -22.42 -3.59 -1.06
C ASN A 196 -22.33 -2.11 -0.61
N GLU A 197 -21.14 -1.56 -0.42
CA GLU A 197 -20.94 -0.20 0.11
C GLU A 197 -20.36 0.73 -0.95
N GLY A 198 -20.87 1.97 -0.99
CA GLY A 198 -20.31 3.06 -1.77
C GLY A 198 -19.32 3.91 -0.98
N VAL A 199 -18.76 4.92 -1.63
CA VAL A 199 -17.86 5.90 -1.01
C VAL A 199 -18.60 6.65 0.10
N HIS A 200 -17.97 6.78 1.27
CA HIS A 200 -18.54 7.47 2.42
C HIS A 200 -18.68 8.97 2.14
N ILE A 201 -19.89 9.51 2.32
CA ILE A 201 -20.17 10.94 2.22
C ILE A 201 -20.27 11.50 3.63
N LEU A 202 -19.34 12.37 4.00
CA LEU A 202 -19.20 12.93 5.34
C LEU A 202 -20.39 13.81 5.80
N LEU A 203 -21.27 14.23 4.90
CA LEU A 203 -22.43 15.06 5.20
C LEU A 203 -23.70 14.20 5.29
N LYS A 204 -24.21 14.01 6.51
CA LYS A 204 -25.37 13.19 6.85
C LYS A 204 -26.71 13.55 6.19
N ASN A 205 -26.80 14.60 5.42
CA ASN A 205 -28.07 15.08 4.83
C ASN A 205 -28.38 14.49 3.44
N PHE A 206 -27.52 13.61 2.92
CA PHE A 206 -27.87 12.86 1.73
C PHE A 206 -28.58 11.58 2.16
N LYS A 207 -29.92 11.59 2.10
CA LYS A 207 -30.71 10.36 2.07
C LYS A 207 -30.02 9.38 1.13
N ASN A 208 -29.74 8.16 1.61
CA ASN A 208 -29.26 7.06 0.78
C ASN A 208 -29.97 7.17 -0.58
N LYS A 209 -29.26 7.62 -1.61
CA LYS A 209 -29.84 7.61 -2.96
C LYS A 209 -30.26 6.17 -3.18
N LYS A 210 -31.59 5.94 -3.22
CA LYS A 210 -32.13 4.63 -3.62
C LYS A 210 -31.39 4.27 -4.90
N ARG A 211 -30.62 3.20 -4.87
CA ARG A 211 -29.91 2.73 -6.05
C ARG A 211 -30.87 2.68 -7.21
N LYS A 212 -30.53 3.31 -8.31
CA LYS A 212 -31.11 2.97 -9.60
C LYS A 212 -30.85 1.46 -9.77
N LYS A 213 -31.82 0.77 -10.38
CA LYS A 213 -31.76 -0.67 -10.66
C LYS A 213 -30.33 -1.05 -11.08
N ILE A 214 -29.68 -1.96 -10.31
CA ILE A 214 -28.32 -2.38 -10.56
C ILE A 214 -28.27 -2.88 -12.01
N ASN A 215 -27.35 -2.37 -12.82
CA ASN A 215 -27.08 -2.92 -14.13
C ASN A 215 -26.71 -4.40 -13.94
N SER A 216 -27.11 -5.27 -14.84
CA SER A 216 -26.78 -6.70 -14.82
C SER A 216 -25.28 -6.97 -15.10
N LEU A 217 -24.42 -5.96 -14.89
CA LEU A 217 -23.00 -6.01 -15.17
C LEU A 217 -22.25 -6.43 -13.90
N ASN A 218 -21.47 -7.49 -14.02
CA ASN A 218 -20.67 -8.03 -12.93
C ASN A 218 -19.20 -7.68 -13.12
N ILE A 219 -18.56 -7.16 -12.09
CA ILE A 219 -17.10 -7.04 -12.01
C ILE A 219 -16.60 -8.10 -11.03
N VAL A 220 -15.67 -8.92 -11.48
CA VAL A 220 -14.91 -9.80 -10.59
C VAL A 220 -13.61 -9.11 -10.25
N ALA A 221 -13.39 -8.85 -8.95
CA ALA A 221 -12.17 -8.27 -8.41
C ALA A 221 -11.31 -9.39 -7.81
N LEU A 222 -10.10 -9.58 -8.32
CA LEU A 222 -9.10 -10.48 -7.72
C LEU A 222 -8.36 -9.74 -6.61
N ASP A 223 -8.38 -10.32 -5.42
CA ASP A 223 -7.87 -9.71 -4.20
C ASP A 223 -6.40 -10.08 -3.95
N PHE A 224 -5.50 -9.18 -4.31
CA PHE A 224 -4.07 -9.24 -3.96
C PHE A 224 -3.74 -8.46 -2.68
N GLY A 225 -4.73 -7.92 -1.99
CA GLY A 225 -4.65 -7.00 -0.86
C GLY A 225 -5.47 -5.74 -1.14
N ILE A 226 -6.73 -5.93 -1.52
CA ILE A 226 -7.60 -4.88 -2.02
C ILE A 226 -7.98 -3.85 -0.95
N LYS A 227 -7.84 -2.57 -1.27
CA LYS A 227 -8.35 -1.47 -0.45
C LYS A 227 -9.87 -1.35 -0.61
N LYS A 228 -10.57 -1.14 0.51
CA LYS A 228 -12.03 -0.96 0.52
C LYS A 228 -12.48 0.20 -0.37
N ASN A 229 -11.70 1.27 -0.47
CA ASN A 229 -12.09 2.42 -1.29
C ASN A 229 -12.06 2.12 -2.80
N ILE A 230 -11.29 1.14 -3.25
CA ILE A 230 -11.39 0.62 -4.63
C ILE A 230 -12.78 0.00 -4.84
N LEU A 231 -13.20 -0.88 -3.94
CA LEU A 231 -14.50 -1.54 -4.02
C LEU A 231 -15.66 -0.56 -3.96
N ARG A 232 -15.56 0.47 -3.08
CA ARG A 232 -16.53 1.56 -2.97
C ARG A 232 -16.66 2.32 -4.30
N ASN A 233 -15.53 2.65 -4.94
CA ASN A 233 -15.50 3.33 -6.23
C ASN A 233 -16.12 2.49 -7.36
N LEU A 234 -15.83 1.19 -7.41
CA LEU A 234 -16.47 0.28 -8.37
C LEU A 234 -17.98 0.20 -8.15
N PHE A 235 -18.38 0.04 -6.89
CA PHE A 235 -19.80 -0.08 -6.51
C PHE A 235 -20.62 1.18 -6.85
N ASP A 236 -20.09 2.38 -6.72
CA ASP A 236 -20.76 3.65 -7.05
C ASP A 236 -21.05 3.80 -8.54
N ARG A 237 -20.39 3.01 -9.42
CA ARG A 237 -20.70 2.92 -10.86
C ARG A 237 -21.87 2.01 -11.18
N ASN A 238 -22.60 1.58 -10.15
CA ASN A 238 -23.85 0.82 -10.29
C ASN A 238 -23.68 -0.58 -10.93
N VAL A 239 -22.55 -1.24 -10.60
CA VAL A 239 -22.22 -2.61 -11.00
C VAL A 239 -22.28 -3.56 -9.79
N ASN A 240 -22.44 -4.85 -10.03
CA ASN A 240 -22.22 -5.87 -9.01
C ASN A 240 -20.72 -6.13 -8.88
N VAL A 241 -20.20 -6.09 -7.67
CA VAL A 241 -18.79 -6.36 -7.40
C VAL A 241 -18.68 -7.65 -6.58
N VAL A 242 -18.00 -8.64 -7.14
CA VAL A 242 -17.66 -9.90 -6.45
C VAL A 242 -16.16 -9.93 -6.27
N VAL A 243 -15.73 -10.10 -5.04
CA VAL A 243 -14.30 -10.19 -4.68
C VAL A 243 -13.96 -11.67 -4.53
N LEU A 244 -12.92 -12.09 -5.23
CA LEU A 244 -12.42 -13.47 -5.20
C LEU A 244 -10.98 -13.50 -4.68
N PRO A 245 -10.57 -14.58 -4.00
CA PRO A 245 -9.18 -14.82 -3.67
C PRO A 245 -8.26 -14.75 -4.89
N GLN A 246 -7.00 -14.30 -4.70
CA GLN A 246 -6.02 -14.24 -5.79
C GLN A 246 -5.73 -15.59 -6.47
N ASN A 247 -5.97 -16.69 -5.77
CA ASN A 247 -5.75 -18.06 -6.25
C ASN A 247 -7.01 -18.75 -6.79
N SER A 248 -8.09 -17.99 -7.03
CA SER A 248 -9.30 -18.52 -7.66
C SER A 248 -9.03 -19.06 -9.06
N SER A 249 -9.71 -20.12 -9.44
CA SER A 249 -9.56 -20.73 -10.76
C SER A 249 -10.21 -19.88 -11.87
N PHE A 250 -9.76 -20.10 -13.10
CA PHE A 250 -10.38 -19.47 -14.27
C PHE A 250 -11.89 -19.80 -14.36
N GLU A 251 -12.25 -21.04 -14.08
CA GLU A 251 -13.62 -21.55 -14.12
C GLU A 251 -14.49 -20.88 -13.05
N GLU A 252 -13.94 -20.69 -11.84
CA GLU A 252 -14.62 -19.96 -10.76
C GLU A 252 -14.89 -18.51 -11.16
N ILE A 253 -13.88 -17.80 -11.70
CA ILE A 253 -14.04 -16.42 -12.16
C ILE A 253 -15.13 -16.33 -13.24
N MET A 254 -15.10 -17.21 -14.25
CA MET A 254 -16.03 -17.20 -15.35
C MET A 254 -17.45 -17.63 -14.95
N SER A 255 -17.62 -18.41 -13.87
CA SER A 255 -18.92 -18.79 -13.32
C SER A 255 -19.75 -17.57 -12.88
N HIS A 256 -19.08 -16.48 -12.46
CA HIS A 256 -19.69 -15.20 -12.11
C HIS A 256 -20.11 -14.37 -13.32
N LYS A 257 -19.89 -14.86 -14.56
CA LYS A 257 -20.22 -14.17 -15.82
C LYS A 257 -19.70 -12.73 -15.83
N PRO A 258 -18.38 -12.50 -15.67
CA PRO A 258 -17.83 -11.16 -15.56
C PRO A 258 -18.04 -10.35 -16.84
N SER A 259 -18.45 -9.11 -16.67
CA SER A 259 -18.43 -8.08 -17.72
C SER A 259 -17.08 -7.34 -17.76
N GLY A 260 -16.30 -7.46 -16.70
CA GLY A 260 -14.95 -6.96 -16.57
C GLY A 260 -14.24 -7.60 -15.38
N VAL A 261 -12.91 -7.63 -15.42
CA VAL A 261 -12.04 -8.15 -14.35
C VAL A 261 -11.20 -7.01 -13.78
N PHE A 262 -11.12 -6.95 -12.47
CA PHE A 262 -10.31 -5.96 -11.77
C PHE A 262 -9.19 -6.67 -11.01
N LEU A 263 -7.94 -6.19 -11.17
CA LEU A 263 -6.78 -6.68 -10.44
C LEU A 263 -6.38 -5.63 -9.40
N SER A 264 -6.47 -6.00 -8.13
CA SER A 264 -6.29 -5.04 -7.04
C SER A 264 -4.83 -4.64 -6.81
N ASN A 265 -4.65 -3.65 -5.92
CA ASN A 265 -3.39 -3.36 -5.24
C ASN A 265 -3.00 -4.51 -4.30
N GLY A 266 -1.77 -4.48 -3.78
CA GLY A 266 -1.27 -5.44 -2.80
C GLY A 266 0.22 -5.32 -2.54
N PRO A 267 0.74 -6.07 -1.54
CA PRO A 267 2.14 -6.06 -1.14
C PRO A 267 3.00 -7.07 -1.91
N GLY A 268 4.30 -6.89 -1.79
CA GLY A 268 5.31 -7.86 -2.20
C GLY A 268 5.97 -7.56 -3.53
N ASP A 269 6.79 -8.51 -3.97
CA ASP A 269 7.47 -8.47 -5.25
C ASP A 269 6.60 -9.13 -6.32
N PRO A 270 6.15 -8.39 -7.36
CA PRO A 270 5.34 -8.97 -8.43
C PRO A 270 6.07 -10.10 -9.18
N GLY A 271 7.42 -10.04 -9.27
CA GLY A 271 8.22 -11.09 -9.89
C GLY A 271 8.27 -12.40 -9.09
N ALA A 272 7.91 -12.35 -7.78
CA ALA A 272 7.81 -13.53 -6.92
C ALA A 272 6.42 -14.17 -6.92
N THR A 273 5.47 -13.59 -7.65
CA THR A 273 4.12 -14.15 -7.78
C THR A 273 4.15 -15.53 -8.43
N LYS A 274 3.27 -16.43 -7.99
CA LYS A 274 3.19 -17.81 -8.46
C LYS A 274 2.88 -17.87 -9.96
N LYS A 275 3.45 -18.85 -10.66
CA LYS A 275 3.24 -19.05 -12.10
C LYS A 275 1.78 -19.29 -12.47
N GLU A 276 1.01 -19.91 -11.58
CA GLU A 276 -0.42 -20.17 -11.75
C GLU A 276 -1.22 -18.87 -11.92
N THR A 277 -0.82 -17.81 -11.21
CA THR A 277 -1.46 -16.49 -11.36
C THR A 277 -1.22 -15.92 -12.76
N PHE A 278 0.00 -16.02 -13.30
CA PHE A 278 0.29 -15.56 -14.66
C PHE A 278 -0.48 -16.37 -15.71
N HIS A 279 -0.56 -17.69 -15.57
CA HIS A 279 -1.38 -18.53 -16.46
C HIS A 279 -2.88 -18.22 -16.38
N LEU A 280 -3.37 -17.84 -15.18
CA LEU A 280 -4.73 -17.36 -15.03
C LEU A 280 -4.95 -16.05 -15.80
N LEU A 281 -4.04 -15.09 -15.65
CA LEU A 281 -4.11 -13.81 -16.33
C LEU A 281 -4.03 -13.96 -17.86
N GLU A 282 -3.18 -14.84 -18.38
CA GLU A 282 -3.11 -15.17 -19.80
C GLU A 282 -4.45 -15.70 -20.32
N LYS A 283 -5.13 -16.61 -19.57
CA LYS A 283 -6.46 -17.11 -19.93
C LYS A 283 -7.50 -15.99 -19.93
N LEU A 284 -7.47 -15.09 -18.94
CA LEU A 284 -8.39 -13.96 -18.85
C LEU A 284 -8.18 -12.96 -20.00
N ILE A 285 -6.94 -12.64 -20.36
CA ILE A 285 -6.59 -11.78 -21.50
C ILE A 285 -7.13 -12.35 -22.81
N LYS A 286 -7.02 -13.68 -23.03
CA LYS A 286 -7.56 -14.37 -24.20
C LYS A 286 -9.10 -14.24 -24.33
N GLN A 287 -9.81 -13.99 -23.25
CA GLN A 287 -11.25 -13.74 -23.30
C GLN A 287 -11.61 -12.34 -23.85
N GLN A 288 -10.63 -11.46 -24.03
CA GLN A 288 -10.80 -10.07 -24.48
C GLN A 288 -11.77 -9.26 -23.59
N LEU A 289 -11.90 -9.66 -22.32
CA LEU A 289 -12.68 -8.94 -21.32
C LEU A 289 -11.98 -7.61 -20.97
N PRO A 290 -12.75 -6.56 -20.65
CA PRO A 290 -12.15 -5.37 -20.01
C PRO A 290 -11.43 -5.74 -18.74
N ILE A 291 -10.13 -5.34 -18.64
CA ILE A 291 -9.31 -5.58 -17.45
C ILE A 291 -8.70 -4.25 -17.00
N PHE A 292 -8.85 -3.95 -15.71
CA PHE A 292 -8.21 -2.82 -15.06
C PHE A 292 -7.35 -3.30 -13.89
N GLY A 293 -6.07 -2.89 -13.85
CA GLY A 293 -5.12 -3.21 -12.79
C GLY A 293 -4.60 -1.98 -12.06
N ILE A 294 -4.51 -2.06 -10.73
CA ILE A 294 -3.95 -1.01 -9.86
C ILE A 294 -2.75 -1.55 -9.09
N CYS A 295 -1.65 -0.79 -9.06
CA CYS A 295 -0.43 -1.04 -8.29
C CYS A 295 0.16 -2.42 -8.60
N ILE A 296 0.05 -3.42 -7.73
CA ILE A 296 0.54 -4.78 -8.07
C ILE A 296 -0.26 -5.37 -9.25
N GLY A 297 -1.56 -5.08 -9.36
CA GLY A 297 -2.36 -5.50 -10.51
C GLY A 297 -1.86 -4.92 -11.84
N HIS A 298 -1.35 -3.68 -11.84
CA HIS A 298 -0.66 -3.09 -12.99
C HIS A 298 0.63 -3.84 -13.32
N GLN A 299 1.44 -4.16 -12.31
CA GLN A 299 2.70 -4.87 -12.49
C GLN A 299 2.49 -6.30 -12.99
N LEU A 300 1.51 -7.02 -12.45
CA LEU A 300 1.16 -8.38 -12.88
C LEU A 300 0.66 -8.40 -14.34
N LEU A 301 -0.19 -7.45 -14.73
CA LEU A 301 -0.60 -7.31 -16.14
C LEU A 301 0.59 -7.03 -17.05
N ALA A 302 1.46 -6.13 -16.65
CA ALA A 302 2.66 -5.81 -17.43
C ALA A 302 3.56 -7.03 -17.63
N ILE A 303 3.83 -7.80 -16.56
CA ILE A 303 4.65 -9.04 -16.64
C ILE A 303 3.95 -10.06 -17.54
N THR A 304 2.64 -10.28 -17.37
CA THR A 304 1.88 -11.24 -18.20
C THR A 304 1.91 -10.88 -19.68
N LEU A 305 1.97 -9.59 -19.99
CA LEU A 305 2.07 -9.07 -21.36
C LEU A 305 3.52 -8.95 -21.86
N GLY A 306 4.50 -9.47 -21.10
CA GLY A 306 5.89 -9.61 -21.51
C GLY A 306 6.84 -8.50 -21.03
N ALA A 307 6.38 -7.53 -20.26
CA ALA A 307 7.24 -6.52 -19.65
C ALA A 307 7.99 -7.06 -18.43
N LYS A 308 8.96 -6.31 -17.92
CA LYS A 308 9.72 -6.61 -16.70
C LYS A 308 9.43 -5.60 -15.61
N THR A 309 9.59 -5.99 -14.35
CA THR A 309 9.54 -5.09 -13.19
C THR A 309 10.89 -5.01 -12.49
N VAL A 310 11.17 -3.88 -11.88
CA VAL A 310 12.40 -3.63 -11.13
C VAL A 310 12.08 -3.05 -9.76
N LYS A 311 12.87 -3.42 -8.73
CA LYS A 311 12.77 -2.82 -7.40
C LYS A 311 13.34 -1.40 -7.44
N MET A 312 12.59 -0.46 -6.91
CA MET A 312 13.05 0.92 -6.70
C MET A 312 13.93 1.01 -5.45
N LYS A 313 14.83 1.99 -5.42
CA LYS A 313 15.65 2.26 -4.22
C LYS A 313 14.79 2.58 -3.00
N GLN A 314 13.91 3.57 -3.12
CA GLN A 314 13.09 4.06 -2.00
C GLN A 314 11.58 3.87 -2.21
N GLY A 315 11.15 3.56 -3.44
CA GLY A 315 9.74 3.51 -3.81
C GLY A 315 9.04 4.87 -3.79
N HIS A 316 7.77 4.88 -4.19
CA HIS A 316 6.89 6.04 -4.08
C HIS A 316 5.85 5.79 -3.00
N ARG A 317 5.79 6.66 -1.97
CA ARG A 317 4.80 6.58 -0.88
C ARG A 317 4.42 7.97 -0.39
N GLY A 318 3.17 8.33 -0.64
CA GLY A 318 2.60 9.64 -0.31
C GLY A 318 1.39 9.97 -1.16
N ALA A 319 0.73 11.07 -0.83
CA ALA A 319 -0.50 11.52 -1.49
C ALA A 319 -0.31 12.81 -2.31
N ASN A 320 0.92 13.10 -2.71
CA ASN A 320 1.29 14.37 -3.36
C ASN A 320 2.25 14.17 -4.55
N HIS A 321 2.17 13.02 -5.22
CA HIS A 321 3.05 12.69 -6.34
C HIS A 321 2.45 13.17 -7.67
N PRO A 322 3.14 14.07 -8.38
CA PRO A 322 2.68 14.56 -9.68
C PRO A 322 2.96 13.53 -10.79
N VAL A 323 1.92 13.15 -11.49
CA VAL A 323 1.96 12.23 -12.62
C VAL A 323 1.43 12.94 -13.86
N LYS A 324 2.11 12.82 -14.98
CA LYS A 324 1.67 13.37 -16.25
C LYS A 324 0.88 12.35 -17.04
N ASN A 325 -0.37 12.68 -17.34
CA ASN A 325 -1.17 11.97 -18.32
C ASN A 325 -0.66 12.33 -19.74
N LEU A 326 -0.19 11.34 -20.47
CA LEU A 326 0.40 11.58 -21.80
C LEU A 326 -0.64 11.83 -22.89
N LYS A 327 -1.91 11.47 -22.66
CA LYS A 327 -3.01 11.69 -23.58
C LYS A 327 -3.59 13.10 -23.43
N SER A 328 -4.03 13.49 -22.23
CA SER A 328 -4.59 14.81 -21.95
C SER A 328 -3.53 15.91 -21.82
N LYS A 329 -2.27 15.52 -21.53
CA LYS A 329 -1.13 16.40 -21.20
C LYS A 329 -1.23 17.07 -19.83
N GLU A 330 -2.28 16.79 -19.07
CA GLU A 330 -2.50 17.31 -17.72
C GLU A 330 -1.58 16.64 -16.70
N VAL A 331 -1.38 17.32 -15.59
CA VAL A 331 -0.69 16.79 -14.41
C VAL A 331 -1.73 16.47 -13.36
N GLU A 332 -1.74 15.22 -12.93
CA GLU A 332 -2.60 14.71 -11.88
C GLU A 332 -1.77 14.54 -10.61
N ILE A 333 -2.30 14.94 -9.47
CA ILE A 333 -1.68 14.66 -8.17
C ILE A 333 -2.23 13.33 -7.66
N THR A 334 -1.32 12.40 -7.39
CA THR A 334 -1.69 11.00 -7.13
C THR A 334 -1.27 10.52 -5.76
N SER A 335 -1.99 9.54 -5.24
CA SER A 335 -1.59 8.73 -4.11
C SER A 335 -0.74 7.55 -4.58
N GLN A 336 0.36 7.29 -3.88
CA GLN A 336 1.35 6.29 -4.26
C GLN A 336 1.72 5.41 -3.06
N ASN A 337 1.84 4.10 -3.29
CA ASN A 337 2.39 3.16 -2.32
C ASN A 337 2.96 1.94 -3.02
N HIS A 338 4.16 2.05 -3.59
CA HIS A 338 4.82 0.93 -4.24
C HIS A 338 6.35 1.01 -4.15
N GLY A 339 7.00 -0.14 -4.13
CA GLY A 339 8.45 -0.30 -4.13
C GLY A 339 9.02 -0.92 -5.41
N PHE A 340 8.15 -1.26 -6.36
CA PHE A 340 8.50 -1.81 -7.67
C PHE A 340 7.83 -0.99 -8.76
N VAL A 341 8.44 -0.98 -9.96
CA VAL A 341 7.90 -0.33 -11.16
C VAL A 341 8.10 -1.20 -12.38
N VAL A 342 7.27 -0.99 -13.39
CA VAL A 342 7.50 -1.58 -14.72
C VAL A 342 8.73 -0.92 -15.35
N SER A 343 9.68 -1.74 -15.83
CA SER A 343 10.86 -1.23 -16.54
C SER A 343 10.47 -0.60 -17.87
N LYS A 344 11.18 0.46 -18.24
CA LYS A 344 11.07 1.05 -19.58
C LYS A 344 11.82 0.23 -20.63
N ASP A 345 12.84 -0.48 -20.17
CA ASP A 345 13.65 -1.33 -21.04
C ASP A 345 12.83 -2.55 -21.43
N ASP A 346 12.84 -2.91 -22.69
CA ASP A 346 12.10 -4.06 -23.23
C ASP A 346 10.56 -3.99 -23.03
N LEU A 347 9.96 -2.80 -23.08
CA LEU A 347 8.50 -2.70 -23.07
C LEU A 347 7.93 -3.27 -24.37
N PRO A 348 7.02 -4.26 -24.33
CA PRO A 348 6.41 -4.84 -25.53
C PRO A 348 5.70 -3.82 -26.40
N ASP A 349 5.81 -4.00 -27.74
CA ASP A 349 5.21 -3.08 -28.72
C ASP A 349 3.70 -2.93 -28.58
N ASP A 350 3.00 -3.94 -28.09
CA ASP A 350 1.55 -3.90 -27.89
C ASP A 350 1.11 -3.03 -26.68
N LEU A 351 2.07 -2.62 -25.84
CA LEU A 351 1.82 -1.75 -24.71
C LEU A 351 2.14 -0.30 -25.04
N LYS A 352 1.27 0.59 -24.57
CA LYS A 352 1.44 2.03 -24.68
C LYS A 352 1.50 2.65 -23.29
N ILE A 353 2.51 3.47 -23.03
CA ILE A 353 2.62 4.25 -21.81
C ILE A 353 1.57 5.36 -21.83
N THR A 354 0.75 5.42 -20.78
CA THR A 354 -0.32 6.43 -20.62
C THR A 354 0.02 7.50 -19.60
N HIS A 355 0.77 7.16 -18.57
CA HIS A 355 1.14 8.04 -17.46
C HIS A 355 2.61 7.87 -17.10
N ILE A 356 3.26 8.97 -16.69
CA ILE A 356 4.65 8.99 -16.21
C ILE A 356 4.78 9.86 -14.97
N SER A 357 5.61 9.41 -14.02
CA SER A 357 6.01 10.21 -12.85
C SER A 357 6.79 11.45 -13.28
N LEU A 358 6.50 12.60 -12.70
CA LEU A 358 7.30 13.81 -12.92
C LEU A 358 8.55 13.85 -12.04
N PHE A 359 8.64 13.01 -10.99
CA PHE A 359 9.81 12.96 -10.13
C PHE A 359 11.00 12.23 -10.78
N ASP A 360 10.75 11.04 -11.34
CA ASP A 360 11.82 10.15 -11.83
C ASP A 360 11.55 9.55 -13.22
N LYS A 361 10.43 9.94 -13.83
CA LYS A 361 10.01 9.45 -15.15
C LYS A 361 9.66 7.96 -15.20
N SER A 362 9.43 7.32 -14.05
CA SER A 362 8.92 5.95 -14.01
C SER A 362 7.58 5.82 -14.75
N ILE A 363 7.29 4.60 -15.22
CA ILE A 363 6.00 4.29 -15.84
C ILE A 363 4.94 4.24 -14.75
N GLU A 364 3.90 5.05 -14.92
CA GLU A 364 2.79 5.17 -13.98
C GLU A 364 1.46 4.67 -14.56
N GLY A 365 1.43 4.29 -15.83
CA GLY A 365 0.25 3.71 -16.44
C GLY A 365 0.52 3.15 -17.82
N LEU A 366 -0.20 2.08 -18.14
CA LEU A 366 -0.14 1.35 -19.39
C LEU A 366 -1.54 1.10 -19.96
N GLU A 367 -1.66 1.02 -21.27
CA GLU A 367 -2.82 0.48 -21.98
C GLU A 367 -2.37 -0.45 -23.11
N HIS A 368 -3.13 -1.50 -23.36
CA HIS A 368 -2.92 -2.35 -24.53
C HIS A 368 -3.49 -1.70 -25.78
N LYS A 369 -2.78 -1.76 -26.91
CA LYS A 369 -3.15 -1.04 -28.14
C LYS A 369 -4.45 -1.52 -28.77
N SER A 370 -4.79 -2.80 -28.63
CA SER A 370 -5.96 -3.44 -29.28
C SER A 370 -6.97 -4.06 -28.33
N LEU A 371 -6.55 -4.47 -27.13
CA LEU A 371 -7.43 -5.08 -26.12
C LEU A 371 -7.95 -4.04 -25.13
N PRO A 372 -9.14 -4.23 -24.54
CA PRO A 372 -9.71 -3.31 -23.56
C PRO A 372 -9.04 -3.48 -22.18
N ILE A 373 -7.71 -3.35 -22.15
CA ILE A 373 -6.87 -3.56 -20.97
C ILE A 373 -6.08 -2.30 -20.69
N PHE A 374 -6.17 -1.80 -19.47
CA PHE A 374 -5.32 -0.72 -19.00
C PHE A 374 -5.01 -0.86 -17.50
N SER A 375 -3.99 -0.16 -17.06
CA SER A 375 -3.55 -0.25 -15.67
C SER A 375 -2.79 0.99 -15.25
N VAL A 376 -2.77 1.27 -13.93
CA VAL A 376 -2.02 2.37 -13.34
C VAL A 376 -1.24 1.90 -12.12
N GLN A 377 -0.07 2.50 -11.90
CA GLN A 377 0.80 2.20 -10.78
C GLN A 377 0.32 2.89 -9.50
N PHE A 378 -0.21 4.09 -9.62
CA PHE A 378 -0.77 4.87 -8.52
C PHE A 378 -2.18 4.42 -8.12
N HIS A 379 -2.70 5.03 -7.04
CA HIS A 379 -3.98 4.70 -6.43
C HIS A 379 -5.07 5.73 -6.79
N PRO A 380 -5.86 5.51 -7.87
CA PRO A 380 -6.92 6.45 -8.28
C PRO A 380 -8.11 6.49 -7.33
N GLU A 381 -8.22 5.51 -6.43
CA GLU A 381 -9.21 5.48 -5.36
C GLU A 381 -8.87 6.43 -4.21
N SER A 382 -7.64 6.98 -4.17
CA SER A 382 -7.15 7.81 -3.06
C SER A 382 -7.15 7.05 -1.72
N SER A 383 -7.68 7.68 -0.66
CA SER A 383 -7.82 7.09 0.67
C SER A 383 -6.49 6.60 1.29
N PRO A 384 -5.61 7.57 1.68
CA PRO A 384 -5.81 9.02 1.55
C PRO A 384 -5.35 9.59 0.22
N GLY A 385 -5.75 10.81 -0.08
CA GLY A 385 -5.18 11.59 -1.17
C GLY A 385 -6.18 12.31 -2.05
N PRO A 386 -5.70 12.99 -3.10
CA PRO A 386 -6.52 13.69 -4.07
C PRO A 386 -7.25 12.72 -5.00
N THR A 387 -8.33 13.20 -5.60
CA THR A 387 -9.24 12.42 -6.46
C THR A 387 -9.09 12.73 -7.94
N ASP A 388 -8.01 13.37 -8.35
CA ASP A 388 -7.75 13.83 -9.73
C ASP A 388 -7.90 12.71 -10.76
N SER A 389 -7.49 11.50 -10.39
CA SER A 389 -7.48 10.32 -11.26
C SER A 389 -8.70 9.40 -11.10
N SER A 390 -9.72 9.80 -10.34
CA SER A 390 -10.94 8.99 -10.11
C SER A 390 -11.71 8.66 -11.40
N TYR A 391 -11.56 9.45 -12.47
CA TYR A 391 -12.14 9.21 -13.79
C TYR A 391 -11.70 7.86 -14.41
N LEU A 392 -10.61 7.24 -13.92
CA LEU A 392 -10.16 5.93 -14.40
C LEU A 392 -11.17 4.81 -14.08
N PHE A 393 -11.93 4.94 -13.01
CA PHE A 393 -13.05 4.04 -12.74
C PHE A 393 -14.18 4.22 -13.75
N ASP A 394 -14.45 5.46 -14.20
CA ASP A 394 -15.43 5.74 -15.25
C ASP A 394 -14.95 5.20 -16.60
N LYS A 395 -13.65 5.36 -16.92
CA LYS A 395 -13.03 4.75 -18.11
C LYS A 395 -13.22 3.23 -18.13
N PHE A 396 -13.02 2.56 -17.00
CA PHE A 396 -13.22 1.11 -16.89
C PHE A 396 -14.68 0.73 -17.12
N PHE A 397 -15.61 1.45 -16.50
CA PHE A 397 -17.04 1.24 -16.68
C PHE A 397 -17.47 1.44 -18.15
N ASP A 398 -16.99 2.48 -18.82
CA ASP A 398 -17.25 2.74 -20.23
C ASP A 398 -16.74 1.60 -21.13
N GLN A 399 -15.57 1.04 -20.85
CA GLN A 399 -15.07 -0.14 -21.56
C GLN A 399 -16.00 -1.36 -21.37
N ILE A 400 -16.48 -1.59 -20.15
CA ILE A 400 -17.42 -2.67 -19.83
C ILE A 400 -18.74 -2.48 -20.62
N ILE A 401 -19.28 -1.28 -20.69
CA ILE A 401 -20.49 -0.97 -21.45
C ILE A 401 -20.29 -1.25 -22.95
N ARG A 402 -19.19 -0.78 -23.52
CA ARG A 402 -18.87 -1.03 -24.95
C ARG A 402 -18.75 -2.52 -25.25
N TYR A 403 -18.01 -3.25 -24.41
CA TYR A 403 -17.86 -4.71 -24.54
C TYR A 403 -19.22 -5.44 -24.45
N HIS A 404 -20.06 -5.06 -23.50
CA HIS A 404 -21.38 -5.67 -23.32
C HIS A 404 -22.31 -5.41 -24.52
N ASN A 405 -22.29 -4.20 -25.07
CA ASN A 405 -23.09 -3.82 -26.22
C ASN A 405 -22.61 -4.53 -27.50
N ALA A 406 -21.29 -4.68 -27.68
CA ALA A 406 -20.72 -5.41 -28.83
C ALA A 406 -21.08 -6.91 -28.84
N LYS A 407 -21.33 -7.52 -27.66
CA LYS A 407 -21.78 -8.93 -27.57
C LYS A 407 -23.26 -9.13 -27.81
N LYS A 408 -24.07 -8.08 -27.79
CA LYS A 408 -25.52 -8.15 -28.04
C LYS A 408 -25.90 -7.97 -29.50
N ASN A 409 -25.00 -7.38 -30.29
CA ASN A 409 -25.08 -7.25 -31.72
C ASN A 409 -24.36 -8.41 -32.43
#